data_0e04572819d741ec9e584f3748860322
#
_entry.id   0e04572819d741ec9e584f3748860322
#
_cell.length_a   1.000
_cell.length_b   1.000
_cell.length_c   1.000
_cell.angle_alpha   90.00
_cell.angle_beta   90.00
_cell.angle_gamma   90.00
#
_symmetry.space_group_name_H-M   'P 1'
#
loop_
_entity.id
_entity.type
_entity.pdbx_description
1 polymer ?
#
loop_
_entity_poly.entity_id
_entity_poly.type
_entity_poly.pdbx_seq_one_letter_code
_entity_poly.pdbx_strand_id
1 'polypeptide(L)'
;MRRGLLPEKATPAVAFSFLLNRLLGAEPWARERLAPFAGETLELRAPPLPALRLAVAEGGKIEAGNAAPSLTMTLKPGLLVALARGEEHALRAVDVQGNGRLAAEVLVLARHLRWDVEEDLSRIFGDVVAHRLAGAARAFAAWHIDAAQRLSGALVDYATDEKPLLVRRSELDALADSVARLRDAIARLDKRIETLE
;
A
#
# COMPACT_ATOMS: atom_id res chain seq x y z
N MET A 1 18.50 -27.14 -22.02
CA MET A 1 18.49 -26.71 -20.63
C MET A 1 19.34 -25.43 -20.51
N ARG A 2 18.76 -24.24 -20.65
CA ARG A 2 19.44 -22.96 -20.40
C ARG A 2 18.91 -22.43 -19.08
N ARG A 3 19.71 -22.53 -18.02
CA ARG A 3 19.46 -21.90 -16.71
C ARG A 3 19.40 -20.39 -16.93
N GLY A 4 18.31 -19.76 -16.51
CA GLY A 4 18.12 -18.32 -16.56
C GLY A 4 19.20 -17.62 -15.76
N LEU A 5 19.99 -16.84 -16.47
CA LEU A 5 21.06 -16.00 -15.92
C LEU A 5 20.45 -14.70 -15.41
N LEU A 6 20.17 -14.64 -14.12
CA LEU A 6 20.21 -13.35 -13.43
C LEU A 6 21.70 -12.99 -13.25
N PRO A 7 22.13 -11.77 -13.57
CA PRO A 7 23.49 -11.34 -13.28
C PRO A 7 23.74 -11.40 -11.78
N GLU A 8 24.88 -11.92 -11.37
CA GLU A 8 25.30 -12.22 -9.98
C GLU A 8 25.29 -11.00 -9.02
N LYS A 9 25.00 -9.81 -9.54
CA LYS A 9 24.80 -8.57 -8.79
C LYS A 9 23.54 -7.83 -9.27
N ALA A 10 22.40 -8.51 -9.37
CA ALA A 10 21.16 -7.86 -9.76
C ALA A 10 20.67 -6.96 -8.64
N THR A 11 20.82 -5.65 -8.80
CA THR A 11 20.09 -4.67 -7.97
C THR A 11 18.58 -4.88 -8.15
N PRO A 12 17.74 -4.56 -7.16
CA PRO A 12 16.29 -4.70 -7.29
C PRO A 12 15.72 -4.05 -8.57
N ALA A 13 16.31 -2.92 -9.02
CA ALA A 13 15.92 -2.24 -10.24
C ALA A 13 16.24 -3.07 -11.50
N VAL A 14 17.37 -3.78 -11.56
CA VAL A 14 17.74 -4.67 -12.67
C VAL A 14 16.80 -5.87 -12.75
N ALA A 15 16.49 -6.50 -11.62
CA ALA A 15 15.56 -7.63 -11.59
C ALA A 15 14.15 -7.19 -12.03
N PHE A 16 13.71 -6.04 -11.56
CA PHE A 16 12.39 -5.50 -11.90
C PHE A 16 12.31 -5.07 -13.38
N SER A 17 13.35 -4.44 -13.93
CA SER A 17 13.40 -4.08 -15.36
C SER A 17 13.38 -5.31 -16.25
N PHE A 18 14.02 -6.41 -15.87
CA PHE A 18 13.97 -7.67 -16.59
C PHE A 18 12.54 -8.24 -16.64
N LEU A 19 11.83 -8.25 -15.50
CA LEU A 19 10.44 -8.66 -15.42
C LEU A 19 9.53 -7.79 -16.29
N LEU A 20 9.65 -6.46 -16.18
CA LEU A 20 8.88 -5.53 -17.01
C LEU A 20 9.13 -5.75 -18.50
N ASN A 21 10.38 -5.90 -18.92
CA ASN A 21 10.69 -6.13 -20.34
C ASN A 21 10.12 -7.44 -20.87
N ARG A 22 9.98 -8.44 -20.01
CA ARG A 22 9.33 -9.68 -20.38
C ARG A 22 7.83 -9.48 -20.64
N LEU A 23 7.13 -8.76 -19.74
CA LEU A 23 5.73 -8.38 -19.92
C LEU A 23 5.52 -7.50 -21.16
N LEU A 24 6.35 -6.46 -21.31
CA LEU A 24 6.34 -5.59 -22.48
C LEU A 24 6.67 -6.33 -23.77
N GLY A 25 7.40 -7.45 -23.68
CA GLY A 25 7.72 -8.32 -24.82
C GLY A 25 6.54 -9.12 -25.33
N ALA A 26 5.62 -9.47 -24.46
CA ALA A 26 4.38 -10.16 -24.81
C ALA A 26 3.35 -9.22 -25.45
N GLU A 27 3.47 -7.91 -25.18
CA GLU A 27 2.49 -6.89 -25.56
C GLU A 27 3.14 -5.75 -26.36
N PRO A 28 3.24 -5.88 -27.71
CA PRO A 28 3.91 -4.87 -28.56
C PRO A 28 3.37 -3.45 -28.40
N TRP A 29 2.05 -3.31 -28.23
CA TRP A 29 1.39 -2.02 -28.02
C TRP A 29 1.92 -1.25 -26.82
N ALA A 30 2.33 -1.96 -25.77
CA ALA A 30 2.85 -1.35 -24.55
C ALA A 30 4.23 -0.72 -24.79
N ARG A 31 5.09 -1.37 -25.61
CA ARG A 31 6.38 -0.82 -26.01
C ARG A 31 6.23 0.40 -26.93
N GLU A 32 5.29 0.34 -27.87
CA GLU A 32 5.01 1.45 -28.76
C GLU A 32 4.58 2.70 -27.99
N ARG A 33 3.80 2.54 -26.92
CA ARG A 33 3.41 3.64 -26.05
C ARG A 33 4.55 4.24 -25.23
N LEU A 34 5.51 3.42 -24.82
CA LEU A 34 6.68 3.89 -24.08
C LEU A 34 7.80 4.45 -24.98
N ALA A 35 7.88 4.02 -26.23
CA ALA A 35 8.94 4.42 -27.15
C ALA A 35 9.14 5.95 -27.29
N PRO A 36 8.10 6.81 -27.31
CA PRO A 36 8.26 8.26 -27.38
C PRO A 36 8.94 8.88 -26.15
N PHE A 37 9.05 8.13 -25.05
CA PHE A 37 9.68 8.58 -23.80
C PHE A 37 11.11 8.06 -23.62
N ALA A 38 11.77 7.61 -24.68
CA ALA A 38 13.15 7.16 -24.63
C ALA A 38 14.05 8.26 -24.02
N GLY A 39 14.89 7.88 -23.04
CA GLY A 39 15.72 8.79 -22.26
C GLY A 39 15.08 9.33 -20.96
N GLU A 40 13.77 9.18 -20.78
CA GLU A 40 13.08 9.57 -19.55
C GLU A 40 13.34 8.54 -18.43
N THR A 41 13.42 9.03 -17.20
CA THR A 41 13.63 8.18 -16.01
C THR A 41 12.46 8.29 -15.05
N LEU A 42 11.88 7.14 -14.70
CA LEU A 42 10.83 6.97 -13.71
C LEU A 42 11.42 6.54 -12.37
N GLU A 43 11.10 7.22 -11.30
CA GLU A 43 11.34 6.76 -9.93
C GLU A 43 10.05 6.26 -9.30
N LEU A 44 10.02 4.99 -8.92
CA LEU A 44 8.92 4.36 -8.22
C LEU A 44 9.26 4.25 -6.74
N ARG A 45 8.47 4.90 -5.89
CA ARG A 45 8.58 4.90 -4.43
C ARG A 45 7.43 4.12 -3.81
N ALA A 46 7.74 3.08 -3.06
CA ALA A 46 6.76 2.26 -2.34
C ALA A 46 7.25 1.99 -0.92
N PRO A 47 7.21 2.97 0.00
CA PRO A 47 7.68 2.76 1.37
C PRO A 47 7.01 1.54 2.03
N PRO A 48 7.72 0.69 2.76
CA PRO A 48 9.13 0.83 3.21
C PRO A 48 10.19 0.29 2.24
N LEU A 49 9.84 -0.09 1.01
CA LEU A 49 10.78 -0.60 0.02
C LEU A 49 11.71 0.51 -0.49
N PRO A 50 12.94 0.17 -0.91
CA PRO A 50 13.82 1.13 -1.54
C PRO A 50 13.22 1.65 -2.86
N ALA A 51 13.48 2.91 -3.18
CA ALA A 51 13.04 3.50 -4.45
C ALA A 51 13.69 2.77 -5.64
N LEU A 52 12.90 2.50 -6.67
CA LEU A 52 13.34 1.89 -7.91
C LEU A 52 13.43 2.95 -9.00
N ARG A 53 14.59 3.10 -9.62
CA ARG A 53 14.79 3.99 -10.76
C ARG A 53 14.88 3.16 -12.03
N LEU A 54 14.05 3.53 -12.99
CA LEU A 54 13.86 2.84 -14.26
C LEU A 54 13.97 3.85 -15.38
N ALA A 55 14.79 3.59 -16.39
CA ALA A 55 14.91 4.41 -17.57
C ALA A 55 14.17 3.76 -18.74
N VAL A 56 13.50 4.56 -19.55
CA VAL A 56 12.92 4.12 -20.81
C VAL A 56 14.04 4.18 -21.87
N ALA A 57 14.42 3.03 -22.39
CA ALA A 57 15.40 2.89 -23.46
C ALA A 57 14.72 2.93 -24.84
N GLU A 58 15.53 2.94 -25.91
CA GLU A 58 15.04 2.91 -27.27
C GLU A 58 14.09 1.71 -27.51
N GLY A 59 13.03 1.95 -28.29
CA GLY A 59 12.00 0.95 -28.58
C GLY A 59 11.13 0.59 -27.37
N GLY A 60 11.03 1.47 -26.35
CA GLY A 60 10.12 1.27 -25.21
C GLY A 60 10.57 0.18 -24.25
N LYS A 61 11.83 -0.20 -24.24
CA LYS A 61 12.41 -1.11 -23.25
C LYS A 61 12.63 -0.38 -21.93
N ILE A 62 12.67 -1.11 -20.84
CA ILE A 62 12.95 -0.58 -19.51
C ILE A 62 14.30 -1.10 -19.02
N GLU A 63 15.12 -0.18 -18.52
CA GLU A 63 16.42 -0.49 -17.93
C GLU A 63 16.53 0.10 -16.53
N ALA A 64 17.47 -0.40 -15.72
CA ALA A 64 17.78 0.25 -14.44
C ALA A 64 18.40 1.63 -14.72
N GLY A 65 17.78 2.68 -14.17
CA GLY A 65 18.21 4.07 -14.39
C GLY A 65 18.98 4.63 -13.20
N ASN A 66 19.97 5.50 -13.49
CA ASN A 66 20.71 6.24 -12.47
C ASN A 66 20.58 7.78 -12.67
N ALA A 67 19.90 8.22 -13.72
CA ALA A 67 19.68 9.64 -14.00
C ALA A 67 18.67 10.26 -13.01
N ALA A 68 18.63 11.59 -12.99
CA ALA A 68 17.60 12.30 -12.26
C ALA A 68 16.20 11.92 -12.80
N PRO A 69 15.21 11.62 -11.94
CA PRO A 69 13.91 11.20 -12.40
C PRO A 69 13.14 12.38 -13.02
N SER A 70 12.61 12.18 -14.21
CA SER A 70 11.65 13.08 -14.85
C SER A 70 10.22 12.85 -14.37
N LEU A 71 9.97 11.67 -13.82
CA LEU A 71 8.71 11.26 -13.22
C LEU A 71 8.96 10.53 -11.90
N THR A 72 8.30 10.95 -10.83
CA THR A 72 8.26 10.24 -9.55
C THR A 72 6.82 9.79 -9.26
N MET A 73 6.64 8.50 -9.03
CA MET A 73 5.36 7.92 -8.62
C MET A 73 5.50 7.32 -7.23
N THR A 74 4.70 7.83 -6.28
CA THR A 74 4.70 7.34 -4.90
C THR A 74 3.45 6.50 -4.64
N LEU A 75 3.67 5.24 -4.31
CA LEU A 75 2.63 4.29 -3.93
C LEU A 75 2.40 4.38 -2.42
N LYS A 76 1.18 4.67 -2.01
CA LYS A 76 0.82 4.65 -0.57
C LYS A 76 0.84 3.20 -0.05
N PRO A 77 1.18 2.96 1.23
CA PRO A 77 1.31 1.61 1.78
C PRO A 77 0.08 0.72 1.58
N GLY A 78 -1.14 1.30 1.61
CA GLY A 78 -2.39 0.56 1.35
C GLY A 78 -2.60 0.15 -0.09
N LEU A 79 -1.91 0.76 -1.06
CA LEU A 79 -2.10 0.51 -2.48
C LEU A 79 -1.69 -0.90 -2.89
N LEU A 80 -0.57 -1.40 -2.39
CA LEU A 80 -0.10 -2.76 -2.69
C LEU A 80 -1.11 -3.82 -2.22
N VAL A 81 -1.77 -3.56 -1.08
CA VAL A 81 -2.82 -4.43 -0.54
C VAL A 81 -4.09 -4.35 -1.38
N ALA A 82 -4.48 -3.15 -1.80
CA ALA A 82 -5.63 -2.92 -2.65
C ALA A 82 -5.45 -3.55 -4.04
N LEU A 83 -4.25 -3.44 -4.63
CA LEU A 83 -3.89 -4.13 -5.88
C LEU A 83 -3.93 -5.66 -5.73
N ALA A 84 -3.41 -6.20 -4.63
CA ALA A 84 -3.46 -7.64 -4.35
C ALA A 84 -4.90 -8.16 -4.17
N ARG A 85 -5.84 -7.29 -3.78
CA ARG A 85 -7.28 -7.59 -3.67
C ARG A 85 -8.05 -7.36 -4.98
N GLY A 86 -7.39 -6.89 -6.03
CA GLY A 86 -8.04 -6.59 -7.31
C GLY A 86 -8.92 -5.34 -7.29
N GLU A 87 -8.69 -4.40 -6.37
CA GLU A 87 -9.46 -3.16 -6.29
C GLU A 87 -9.12 -2.24 -7.47
N GLU A 88 -10.01 -2.10 -8.44
CA GLU A 88 -9.79 -1.28 -9.65
C GLU A 88 -9.48 0.19 -9.37
N HIS A 89 -9.92 0.71 -8.22
CA HIS A 89 -9.69 2.10 -7.83
C HIS A 89 -8.34 2.33 -7.13
N ALA A 90 -7.59 1.28 -6.86
CA ALA A 90 -6.31 1.35 -6.15
C ALA A 90 -5.32 2.32 -6.83
N LEU A 91 -5.27 2.33 -8.17
CA LEU A 91 -4.37 3.19 -8.94
C LEU A 91 -4.69 4.70 -8.83
N ARG A 92 -5.85 5.09 -8.30
CA ARG A 92 -6.18 6.51 -8.04
C ARG A 92 -5.43 7.07 -6.83
N ALA A 93 -4.89 6.21 -5.98
CA ALA A 93 -4.13 6.59 -4.78
C ALA A 93 -2.62 6.74 -5.02
N VAL A 94 -2.19 6.75 -6.29
CA VAL A 94 -0.80 7.00 -6.69
C VAL A 94 -0.56 8.50 -6.71
N ASP A 95 0.44 8.96 -5.97
CA ASP A 95 0.90 10.33 -6.02
C ASP A 95 1.92 10.50 -7.15
N VAL A 96 1.71 11.48 -8.03
CA VAL A 96 2.46 11.65 -9.28
C VAL A 96 3.10 13.04 -9.28
N GLN A 97 4.42 13.11 -9.49
CA GLN A 97 5.19 14.34 -9.60
C GLN A 97 6.11 14.28 -10.83
N GLY A 98 6.10 15.32 -11.66
CA GLY A 98 6.93 15.45 -12.86
C GLY A 98 6.16 15.26 -14.16
N ASN A 99 6.70 14.47 -15.12
CA ASN A 99 6.15 14.32 -16.45
C ASN A 99 4.78 13.63 -16.48
N GLY A 100 3.69 14.41 -16.52
CA GLY A 100 2.31 13.92 -16.51
C GLY A 100 1.94 13.05 -17.73
N ARG A 101 2.59 13.27 -18.88
CA ARG A 101 2.34 12.45 -20.10
C ARG A 101 2.89 11.04 -19.91
N LEU A 102 4.13 10.91 -19.41
CA LEU A 102 4.70 9.61 -19.06
C LEU A 102 3.89 8.93 -17.98
N ALA A 103 3.45 9.68 -16.96
CA ALA A 103 2.61 9.14 -15.89
C ALA A 103 1.30 8.55 -16.40
N ALA A 104 0.62 9.24 -17.32
CA ALA A 104 -0.61 8.75 -17.94
C ALA A 104 -0.40 7.41 -18.65
N GLU A 105 0.69 7.29 -19.43
CA GLU A 105 1.02 6.06 -20.13
C GLU A 105 1.36 4.92 -19.15
N VAL A 106 2.17 5.20 -18.13
CA VAL A 106 2.49 4.21 -17.09
C VAL A 106 1.23 3.72 -16.37
N LEU A 107 0.28 4.60 -16.07
CA LEU A 107 -0.99 4.21 -15.44
C LEU A 107 -1.90 3.40 -16.40
N VAL A 108 -1.89 3.71 -17.69
CA VAL A 108 -2.58 2.90 -18.71
C VAL A 108 -1.97 1.50 -18.77
N LEU A 109 -0.64 1.40 -18.80
CA LEU A 109 0.05 0.12 -18.77
C LEU A 109 -0.27 -0.67 -17.49
N ALA A 110 -0.22 -0.03 -16.34
CA ALA A 110 -0.54 -0.69 -15.05
C ALA A 110 -1.98 -1.23 -14.97
N ARG A 111 -2.93 -0.65 -15.72
CA ARG A 111 -4.32 -1.11 -15.78
C ARG A 111 -4.55 -2.25 -16.76
N HIS A 112 -3.83 -2.26 -17.88
CA HIS A 112 -4.09 -3.17 -18.99
C HIS A 112 -3.10 -4.31 -19.09
N LEU A 113 -1.88 -4.15 -18.57
CA LEU A 113 -0.94 -5.24 -18.43
C LEU A 113 -1.42 -6.19 -17.33
N ARG A 114 -1.90 -7.36 -17.73
CA ARG A 114 -2.22 -8.42 -16.79
C ARG A 114 -0.92 -9.09 -16.37
N TRP A 115 -0.48 -8.75 -15.17
CA TRP A 115 0.71 -9.35 -14.62
C TRP A 115 0.34 -10.53 -13.73
N ASP A 116 0.52 -11.72 -14.25
CA ASP A 116 0.50 -12.94 -13.44
C ASP A 116 1.85 -13.11 -12.77
N VAL A 117 1.99 -12.46 -11.61
CA VAL A 117 3.23 -12.44 -10.82
C VAL A 117 3.66 -13.87 -10.44
N GLU A 118 2.72 -14.76 -10.18
CA GLU A 118 2.98 -16.12 -9.74
C GLU A 118 3.51 -16.97 -10.90
N GLU A 119 2.92 -16.86 -12.09
CA GLU A 119 3.37 -17.58 -13.27
C GLU A 119 4.73 -17.07 -13.77
N ASP A 120 4.97 -15.78 -13.80
CA ASP A 120 6.23 -15.20 -14.24
C ASP A 120 7.38 -15.45 -13.26
N LEU A 121 7.13 -15.40 -11.95
CA LEU A 121 8.10 -15.78 -10.93
C LEU A 121 8.40 -17.28 -10.97
N SER A 122 7.41 -18.14 -11.20
CA SER A 122 7.62 -19.59 -11.28
C SER A 122 8.53 -19.97 -12.45
N ARG A 123 8.37 -19.30 -13.59
CA ARG A 123 9.19 -19.54 -14.79
C ARG A 123 10.66 -19.08 -14.62
N ILE A 124 10.93 -18.04 -13.81
CA ILE A 124 12.27 -17.49 -13.62
C ILE A 124 13.01 -18.21 -12.49
N PHE A 125 12.34 -18.45 -11.39
CA PHE A 125 12.94 -18.97 -10.15
C PHE A 125 12.60 -20.44 -9.89
N GLY A 126 11.71 -21.03 -10.68
CA GLY A 126 11.13 -22.36 -10.45
C GLY A 126 9.97 -22.30 -9.44
N ASP A 127 9.05 -23.27 -9.55
CA ASP A 127 7.78 -23.31 -8.79
C ASP A 127 7.97 -23.19 -7.26
N VAL A 128 8.98 -23.83 -6.71
CA VAL A 128 9.21 -23.85 -5.25
C VAL A 128 9.64 -22.48 -4.72
N VAL A 129 10.48 -21.75 -5.46
CA VAL A 129 10.99 -20.44 -5.04
C VAL A 129 9.92 -19.36 -5.27
N ALA A 130 9.20 -19.43 -6.39
CA ALA A 130 8.11 -18.50 -6.67
C ALA A 130 7.00 -18.57 -5.61
N HIS A 131 6.59 -19.79 -5.26
CA HIS A 131 5.57 -20.01 -4.23
C HIS A 131 6.02 -19.51 -2.85
N ARG A 132 7.29 -19.72 -2.49
CA ARG A 132 7.87 -19.19 -1.24
C ARG A 132 7.97 -17.68 -1.24
N LEU A 133 8.36 -17.03 -2.34
CA LEU A 133 8.43 -15.58 -2.46
C LEU A 133 7.03 -14.95 -2.43
N ALA A 134 6.06 -15.51 -3.14
CA ALA A 134 4.68 -15.07 -3.08
C ALA A 134 4.07 -15.24 -1.67
N GLY A 135 4.38 -16.36 -1.00
CA GLY A 135 4.02 -16.59 0.40
C GLY A 135 4.65 -15.59 1.36
N ALA A 136 5.94 -15.33 1.20
CA ALA A 136 6.68 -14.35 2.00
C ALA A 136 6.14 -12.92 1.79
N ALA A 137 5.83 -12.54 0.55
CA ALA A 137 5.24 -11.24 0.24
C ALA A 137 3.85 -11.06 0.86
N ARG A 138 3.01 -12.11 0.80
CA ARG A 138 1.69 -12.11 1.47
C ARG A 138 1.82 -12.03 3.00
N ALA A 139 2.73 -12.82 3.58
CA ALA A 139 2.99 -12.79 5.02
C ALA A 139 3.53 -11.44 5.49
N PHE A 140 4.42 -10.81 4.72
CA PHE A 140 4.94 -9.48 4.98
C PHE A 140 3.84 -8.40 4.91
N ALA A 141 2.98 -8.46 3.90
CA ALA A 141 1.84 -7.56 3.78
C ALA A 141 0.86 -7.73 4.96
N ALA A 142 0.54 -8.97 5.34
CA ALA A 142 -0.32 -9.27 6.48
C ALA A 142 0.29 -8.76 7.80
N TRP A 143 1.60 -8.94 8.00
CA TRP A 143 2.31 -8.44 9.18
C TRP A 143 2.26 -6.91 9.29
N HIS A 144 2.42 -6.17 8.17
CA HIS A 144 2.31 -4.72 8.17
C HIS A 144 0.90 -4.22 8.52
N ILE A 145 -0.13 -4.91 8.03
CA ILE A 145 -1.53 -4.58 8.35
C ILE A 145 -1.78 -4.80 9.85
N ASP A 146 -1.36 -5.95 10.37
CA ASP A 146 -1.51 -6.30 11.78
C ASP A 146 -0.72 -5.34 12.69
N ALA A 147 0.52 -4.98 12.32
CA ALA A 147 1.32 -3.99 13.02
C ALA A 147 0.65 -2.60 13.04
N ALA A 148 0.06 -2.15 11.92
CA ALA A 148 -0.67 -0.90 11.84
C ALA A 148 -1.93 -0.91 12.70
N GLN A 149 -2.67 -2.02 12.74
CA GLN A 149 -3.85 -2.20 13.59
C GLN A 149 -3.48 -2.19 15.08
N ARG A 150 -2.39 -2.86 15.47
CA ARG A 150 -1.89 -2.84 16.86
C ARG A 150 -1.46 -1.44 17.28
N LEU A 151 -0.75 -0.73 16.41
CA LEU A 151 -0.32 0.64 16.69
C LEU A 151 -1.52 1.59 16.83
N SER A 152 -2.54 1.47 15.98
CA SER A 152 -3.75 2.27 16.09
C SER A 152 -4.53 1.94 17.38
N GLY A 153 -4.62 0.67 17.78
CA GLY A 153 -5.20 0.25 19.05
C GLY A 153 -4.43 0.83 20.25
N ALA A 154 -3.12 0.70 20.26
CA ALA A 154 -2.27 1.26 21.32
C ALA A 154 -2.36 2.79 21.43
N LEU A 155 -2.52 3.51 20.31
CA LEU A 155 -2.75 4.96 20.32
C LEU A 155 -4.10 5.33 20.93
N VAL A 156 -5.15 4.57 20.63
CA VAL A 156 -6.48 4.77 21.23
C VAL A 156 -6.42 4.50 22.73
N ASP A 157 -5.81 3.39 23.15
CA ASP A 157 -5.66 3.05 24.57
C ASP A 157 -4.83 4.09 25.32
N TYR A 158 -3.73 4.58 24.72
CA TYR A 158 -2.93 5.67 25.29
C TYR A 158 -3.75 6.96 25.46
N ALA A 159 -4.56 7.32 24.46
CA ALA A 159 -5.39 8.53 24.49
C ALA A 159 -6.56 8.44 25.49
N THR A 160 -7.01 7.22 25.83
CA THR A 160 -8.12 7.01 26.78
C THR A 160 -7.63 6.77 28.21
N ASP A 161 -6.53 6.04 28.39
CA ASP A 161 -6.10 5.56 29.70
C ASP A 161 -4.95 6.39 30.31
N GLU A 162 -3.92 6.76 29.53
CA GLU A 162 -2.75 7.48 30.07
C GLU A 162 -2.87 9.01 29.97
N LYS A 163 -3.49 9.51 28.91
CA LYS A 163 -3.86 10.92 28.78
C LYS A 163 -5.34 10.96 28.39
N PRO A 164 -6.26 11.20 29.33
CA PRO A 164 -7.69 11.17 29.07
C PRO A 164 -8.12 12.33 28.17
N LEU A 165 -7.73 12.25 26.89
CA LEU A 165 -8.16 13.15 25.82
C LEU A 165 -9.51 12.70 25.25
N LEU A 166 -9.85 11.43 25.45
CA LEU A 166 -11.09 10.81 25.00
C LEU A 166 -11.73 10.03 26.17
N VAL A 167 -13.04 10.15 26.32
CA VAL A 167 -13.84 9.41 27.32
C VAL A 167 -14.53 8.26 26.63
N ARG A 168 -14.46 7.08 27.22
CA ARG A 168 -15.16 5.89 26.68
C ARG A 168 -16.68 6.06 26.84
N ARG A 169 -17.43 5.63 25.84
CA ARG A 169 -18.90 5.72 25.87
C ARG A 169 -19.49 5.03 27.10
N SER A 170 -18.92 3.91 27.53
CA SER A 170 -19.34 3.21 28.75
C SER A 170 -19.19 4.04 30.03
N GLU A 171 -18.21 4.91 30.11
CA GLU A 171 -18.02 5.81 31.26
C GLU A 171 -19.06 6.95 31.25
N LEU A 172 -19.41 7.46 30.06
CA LEU A 172 -20.50 8.43 29.91
C LEU A 172 -21.85 7.82 30.30
N ASP A 173 -22.11 6.58 29.88
CA ASP A 173 -23.34 5.87 30.24
C ASP A 173 -23.41 5.60 31.76
N ALA A 174 -22.30 5.19 32.39
CA ALA A 174 -22.23 5.01 33.85
C ALA A 174 -22.42 6.32 34.63
N LEU A 175 -21.90 7.44 34.11
CA LEU A 175 -22.12 8.76 34.68
C LEU A 175 -23.58 9.17 34.57
N ALA A 176 -24.22 8.97 33.42
CA ALA A 176 -25.63 9.25 33.19
C ALA A 176 -26.53 8.47 34.15
N ASP A 177 -26.27 7.20 34.36
CA ASP A 177 -26.99 6.33 35.32
C ASP A 177 -26.80 6.82 36.77
N SER A 178 -25.60 7.30 37.11
CA SER A 178 -25.32 7.82 38.43
C SER A 178 -26.06 9.13 38.69
N VAL A 179 -26.12 10.01 37.69
CA VAL A 179 -26.91 11.25 37.76
C VAL A 179 -28.40 10.96 37.88
N ALA A 180 -28.92 9.97 37.14
CA ALA A 180 -30.32 9.56 37.23
C ALA A 180 -30.65 9.06 38.65
N ARG A 181 -29.82 8.18 39.21
CA ARG A 181 -30.00 7.69 40.61
C ARG A 181 -29.99 8.81 41.65
N LEU A 182 -29.12 9.80 41.48
CA LEU A 182 -29.04 10.94 42.38
C LEU A 182 -30.30 11.80 42.30
N ARG A 183 -30.80 12.06 41.09
CA ARG A 183 -32.08 12.80 40.90
C ARG A 183 -33.24 12.09 41.56
N ASP A 184 -33.35 10.77 41.42
CA ASP A 184 -34.39 9.98 42.04
C ASP A 184 -34.28 9.97 43.58
N ALA A 185 -33.07 9.97 44.14
CA ALA A 185 -32.83 10.07 45.57
C ALA A 185 -33.26 11.44 46.10
N ILE A 186 -32.94 12.52 45.39
CA ILE A 186 -33.38 13.88 45.77
C ILE A 186 -34.91 13.97 45.75
N ALA A 187 -35.57 13.51 44.68
CA ALA A 187 -37.01 13.54 44.57
C ALA A 187 -37.71 12.73 45.69
N ARG A 188 -37.09 11.63 46.12
CA ARG A 188 -37.61 10.86 47.29
C ARG A 188 -37.42 11.62 48.59
N LEU A 189 -36.35 12.33 48.78
CA LEU A 189 -36.11 13.18 49.97
C LEU A 189 -37.08 14.34 50.02
N ASP A 190 -37.29 15.07 48.92
CA ASP A 190 -38.26 16.14 48.82
C ASP A 190 -39.67 15.68 49.22
N LYS A 191 -40.12 14.55 48.67
CA LYS A 191 -41.40 14.00 49.01
C LYS A 191 -41.52 13.59 50.49
N ARG A 192 -40.43 13.13 51.12
CA ARG A 192 -40.42 12.83 52.56
C ARG A 192 -40.48 14.09 53.42
N ILE A 193 -39.87 15.16 53.00
CA ILE A 193 -39.94 16.46 53.68
C ILE A 193 -41.36 17.01 53.62
N GLU A 194 -42.00 17.01 52.42
CA GLU A 194 -43.39 17.44 52.24
C GLU A 194 -44.38 16.63 53.09
N THR A 195 -44.07 15.40 53.44
CA THR A 195 -44.94 14.55 54.28
C THR A 195 -44.70 14.75 55.80
N LEU A 196 -43.69 15.52 56.19
CA LEU A 196 -43.35 15.82 57.59
C LEU A 196 -43.80 17.23 58.03
N GLU A 197 -44.20 18.08 57.06
CA GLU A 197 -44.89 19.37 57.28
C GLU A 197 -46.39 19.13 57.35
#